data_75da2ae1e2382c11c1e7eb520b4f2e7e
#
_entry.id   75da2ae1e2382c11c1e7eb520b4f2e7e
#
_cell.length_a   1.000
_cell.length_b   1.000
_cell.length_c   1.000
_cell.angle_alpha   90.00
_cell.angle_beta   90.00
_cell.angle_gamma   90.00
#
_symmetry.space_group_name_H-M   'P 1'
#
loop_
_entity.id
_entity.type
_entity.pdbx_description
1 polymer ?
#
loop_
_entity_poly.entity_id
_entity_poly.type
_entity_poly.pdbx_seq_one_letter_code
_entity_poly.pdbx_strand_id
1 'polypeptide(L)'
;MGIFDKLFNREKSAFPEIPVGRSFMPELYEYKPRMYMQDLLQFKYAKSYNTHEGIYSIVSMLAQKFASFPVYVYEIKDLQKFQQYKAMNPSGFLSGSNMERSLMLKNLSMEVVVENDLSNLMENPNDDQSLAELLENYFGYKLIFGEGDLYLNTGGVENGRVLQLQVIPPPMVGVISKNNDMFGIDGYYIKHAGIPLMPIAKQDMIQWKYFNPVVDEFEYMHLRGLSPLTAAQNILDNSSYAQKASGGMYRNNGAKGALFGKALPRTMSREQISSIMGDINERINSNSQKGAVTAIAGDWGYHNFGMTSIDLQLLDAQRLNLQRLCNIYGVPTVLFDAEHTTYNNYESAIKQLIVNKLLPEWKSLRDLLNRQLTPRFKAQGNRKLYIDFDYTELPEIQKDLKDLNDSVRDAHWLTYNERRAVLRYGARPEPEMNMIFMPSGMVPITEMQTIQLGQNPRIVDDSDDQIP
;
A
#
# COMPACT_ATOMS: atom_id res chain seq x y z
N MET A 1 23.08 -40.85 -27.48
CA MET A 1 22.23 -40.92 -26.30
C MET A 1 22.98 -40.21 -25.17
N GLY A 2 22.64 -38.95 -24.99
CA GLY A 2 23.36 -37.98 -24.19
C GLY A 2 22.97 -38.02 -22.71
N ILE A 3 23.87 -37.48 -21.89
CA ILE A 3 23.71 -37.33 -20.44
C ILE A 3 22.40 -36.64 -20.03
N PHE A 4 21.79 -35.86 -20.91
CA PHE A 4 20.52 -35.21 -20.71
C PHE A 4 19.29 -36.14 -20.65
N ASP A 5 19.31 -37.28 -21.38
CA ASP A 5 18.18 -38.22 -21.34
C ASP A 5 18.11 -38.99 -20.02
N LYS A 6 19.20 -39.12 -19.29
CA LYS A 6 19.24 -39.76 -17.94
C LYS A 6 18.76 -38.84 -16.82
N LEU A 7 18.78 -37.52 -16.99
CA LEU A 7 18.30 -36.57 -16.00
C LEU A 7 16.77 -36.39 -16.04
N PHE A 8 16.15 -36.63 -17.18
CA PHE A 8 14.70 -36.46 -17.35
C PHE A 8 13.90 -37.77 -17.23
N ASN A 9 14.56 -38.93 -17.22
CA ASN A 9 13.94 -40.24 -16.98
C ASN A 9 14.07 -40.71 -15.53
N ARG A 10 14.11 -39.77 -14.57
CA ARG A 10 13.93 -40.13 -13.18
C ARG A 10 12.47 -40.55 -13.00
N GLU A 11 12.32 -41.83 -12.65
CA GLU A 11 11.12 -42.55 -12.32
C GLU A 11 10.07 -41.68 -11.62
N LYS A 12 8.80 -41.88 -11.98
CA LYS A 12 7.61 -41.39 -11.30
C LYS A 12 7.55 -41.95 -9.86
N SER A 13 8.60 -41.73 -9.07
CA SER A 13 8.68 -42.24 -7.71
C SER A 13 8.48 -41.11 -6.73
N ALA A 14 7.42 -41.25 -6.01
CA ALA A 14 7.22 -40.74 -4.67
C ALA A 14 7.03 -39.24 -4.51
N PHE A 15 5.98 -38.67 -5.11
CA PHE A 15 5.27 -37.66 -4.35
C PHE A 15 4.41 -38.37 -3.31
N PRO A 16 4.44 -38.00 -2.01
CA PRO A 16 3.51 -38.56 -1.04
C PRO A 16 2.10 -38.28 -1.55
N GLU A 17 1.24 -39.31 -1.54
CA GLU A 17 -0.18 -39.15 -1.81
C GLU A 17 -0.76 -38.21 -0.75
N ILE A 18 -0.86 -36.94 -1.09
CA ILE A 18 -1.56 -35.94 -0.30
C ILE A 18 -3.04 -36.26 -0.51
N PRO A 19 -3.83 -36.50 0.53
CA PRO A 19 -5.27 -36.75 0.40
C PRO A 19 -5.95 -35.40 0.03
N VAL A 20 -5.96 -35.09 -1.24
CA VAL A 20 -6.63 -33.89 -1.79
C VAL A 20 -7.88 -34.35 -2.50
N GLY A 21 -9.01 -33.67 -2.25
CA GLY A 21 -10.29 -33.90 -2.89
C GLY A 21 -10.16 -34.16 -4.40
N ARG A 22 -10.80 -35.18 -4.87
CA ARG A 22 -10.55 -35.94 -6.10
C ARG A 22 -10.57 -35.22 -7.44
N SER A 23 -10.82 -33.93 -7.52
CA SER A 23 -10.97 -33.22 -8.80
C SER A 23 -9.78 -32.37 -9.25
N PHE A 24 -8.77 -32.16 -8.41
CA PHE A 24 -7.72 -31.17 -8.64
C PHE A 24 -6.43 -31.72 -9.26
N MET A 25 -6.20 -33.00 -9.21
CA MET A 25 -4.90 -33.61 -9.54
C MET A 25 -4.59 -33.89 -11.02
N PRO A 26 -5.53 -34.17 -11.94
CA PRO A 26 -5.17 -34.60 -13.29
C PRO A 26 -4.47 -33.53 -14.13
N GLU A 27 -4.83 -32.24 -13.94
CA GLU A 27 -4.31 -31.15 -14.77
C GLU A 27 -2.92 -30.65 -14.35
N LEU A 28 -2.56 -30.84 -13.09
CA LEU A 28 -1.24 -30.45 -12.59
C LEU A 28 -0.11 -31.34 -13.08
N TYR A 29 -0.39 -32.59 -13.45
CA TYR A 29 0.65 -33.54 -13.91
C TYR A 29 1.05 -33.36 -15.38
N GLU A 30 0.24 -32.68 -16.20
CA GLU A 30 0.59 -32.36 -17.57
C GLU A 30 1.40 -31.05 -17.71
N TYR A 31 1.63 -30.32 -16.62
CA TYR A 31 2.31 -29.04 -16.61
C TYR A 31 3.81 -29.23 -16.93
N LYS A 32 4.19 -28.87 -18.14
CA LYS A 32 5.61 -28.68 -18.51
C LYS A 32 6.08 -27.34 -17.97
N PRO A 33 7.15 -27.28 -17.18
CA PRO A 33 7.68 -26.01 -16.67
C PRO A 33 8.14 -25.17 -17.86
N ARG A 34 7.35 -24.20 -18.28
CA ARG A 34 7.76 -23.14 -19.18
C ARG A 34 8.16 -21.97 -18.32
N MET A 35 9.31 -21.38 -18.63
CA MET A 35 9.70 -20.13 -18.01
C MET A 35 8.84 -19.04 -18.66
N TYR A 36 7.76 -18.64 -17.99
CA TYR A 36 6.82 -17.67 -18.53
C TYR A 36 7.45 -16.29 -18.57
N MET A 37 7.04 -15.47 -19.54
CA MET A 37 7.42 -14.04 -19.64
C MET A 37 7.15 -13.32 -18.31
N GLN A 38 6.08 -13.68 -17.62
CA GLN A 38 5.71 -13.14 -16.32
C GLN A 38 6.77 -13.40 -15.24
N ASP A 39 7.38 -14.59 -15.18
CA ASP A 39 8.40 -14.90 -14.18
C ASP A 39 9.65 -14.01 -14.37
N LEU A 40 10.02 -13.74 -15.62
CA LEU A 40 11.11 -12.80 -15.94
C LEU A 40 10.78 -11.37 -15.52
N LEU A 41 9.56 -10.91 -15.77
CA LEU A 41 9.10 -9.58 -15.35
C LEU A 41 9.08 -9.45 -13.84
N GLN A 42 8.57 -10.44 -13.13
CA GLN A 42 8.55 -10.46 -11.67
C GLN A 42 9.96 -10.41 -11.07
N PHE A 43 10.89 -11.15 -11.64
CA PHE A 43 12.31 -11.08 -11.24
C PHE A 43 12.88 -9.66 -11.48
N LYS A 44 12.55 -9.04 -12.62
CA LYS A 44 12.97 -7.67 -12.92
C LYS A 44 12.39 -6.67 -11.90
N TYR A 45 11.14 -6.82 -11.48
CA TYR A 45 10.52 -5.96 -10.48
C TYR A 45 11.18 -6.09 -9.10
N ALA A 46 11.43 -7.31 -8.64
CA ALA A 46 12.16 -7.56 -7.40
C ALA A 46 13.56 -6.95 -7.43
N LYS A 47 14.27 -7.12 -8.55
CA LYS A 47 15.59 -6.51 -8.76
C LYS A 47 15.51 -4.98 -8.74
N SER A 48 14.49 -4.39 -9.36
CA SER A 48 14.31 -2.93 -9.37
C SER A 48 14.10 -2.37 -7.96
N TYR A 49 13.32 -3.04 -7.12
CA TYR A 49 13.16 -2.67 -5.71
C TYR A 49 14.49 -2.70 -4.95
N ASN A 50 15.32 -3.72 -5.18
CA ASN A 50 16.61 -3.86 -4.49
C ASN A 50 17.70 -2.91 -4.99
N THR A 51 17.59 -2.39 -6.20
CA THR A 51 18.66 -1.61 -6.83
C THR A 51 18.36 -0.13 -7.02
N HIS A 52 17.07 0.27 -6.93
CA HIS A 52 16.66 1.64 -7.19
C HIS A 52 16.19 2.33 -5.89
N GLU A 53 16.97 3.28 -5.40
CA GLU A 53 16.74 4.00 -4.13
C GLU A 53 15.34 4.63 -4.02
N GLY A 54 14.86 5.27 -5.09
CA GLY A 54 13.56 5.93 -5.10
C GLY A 54 12.40 4.96 -4.97
N ILE A 55 12.49 3.75 -5.58
CA ILE A 55 11.46 2.71 -5.42
C ILE A 55 11.47 2.18 -4.00
N TYR A 56 12.66 1.85 -3.48
CA TYR A 56 12.81 1.35 -2.12
C TYR A 56 12.19 2.33 -1.11
N SER A 57 12.54 3.61 -1.22
CA SER A 57 12.04 4.65 -0.29
C SER A 57 10.52 4.82 -0.36
N ILE A 58 9.94 4.86 -1.58
CA ILE A 58 8.50 5.04 -1.77
C ILE A 58 7.74 3.81 -1.25
N VAL A 59 8.16 2.61 -1.64
CA VAL A 59 7.46 1.36 -1.28
C VAL A 59 7.57 1.10 0.22
N SER A 60 8.76 1.27 0.81
CA SER A 60 8.98 1.08 2.24
C SER A 60 8.14 2.06 3.07
N MET A 61 8.15 3.35 2.70
CA MET A 61 7.32 4.36 3.39
C MET A 61 5.83 4.03 3.30
N LEU A 62 5.33 3.65 2.12
CA LEU A 62 3.92 3.28 1.94
C LEU A 62 3.54 2.04 2.74
N ALA A 63 4.38 0.99 2.70
CA ALA A 63 4.12 -0.27 3.38
C ALA A 63 4.12 -0.09 4.92
N GLN A 64 5.09 0.64 5.47
CA GLN A 64 5.17 0.94 6.89
C GLN A 64 4.01 1.81 7.37
N LYS A 65 3.66 2.87 6.62
CA LYS A 65 2.50 3.70 6.96
C LYS A 65 1.19 2.92 6.86
N PHE A 66 1.05 2.02 5.90
CA PHE A 66 -0.10 1.14 5.80
C PHE A 66 -0.19 0.18 6.99
N ALA A 67 0.91 -0.43 7.40
CA ALA A 67 0.99 -1.36 8.53
C ALA A 67 0.76 -0.68 9.89
N SER A 68 0.95 0.64 9.99
CA SER A 68 0.75 1.40 11.23
C SER A 68 -0.73 1.62 11.60
N PHE A 69 -1.66 1.30 10.71
CA PHE A 69 -3.09 1.42 11.03
C PHE A 69 -3.52 0.30 11.98
N PRO A 70 -4.07 0.61 13.15
CA PRO A 70 -4.59 -0.41 14.05
C PRO A 70 -5.83 -1.08 13.48
N VAL A 71 -5.88 -2.40 13.58
CA VAL A 71 -6.97 -3.24 13.08
C VAL A 71 -7.68 -3.89 14.23
N TYR A 72 -9.00 -3.81 14.23
CA TYR A 72 -9.83 -4.39 15.29
C TYR A 72 -10.89 -5.31 14.72
N VAL A 73 -11.28 -6.28 15.52
CA VAL A 73 -12.41 -7.16 15.26
C VAL A 73 -13.63 -6.63 16.01
N TYR A 74 -14.71 -6.43 15.30
CA TYR A 74 -15.97 -5.93 15.83
C TYR A 74 -17.07 -6.99 15.74
N GLU A 75 -18.04 -6.91 16.67
CA GLU A 75 -19.30 -7.63 16.60
C GLU A 75 -20.42 -6.64 16.24
N ILE A 76 -21.25 -6.99 15.26
CA ILE A 76 -22.35 -6.12 14.78
C ILE A 76 -23.53 -6.26 15.75
N LYS A 77 -23.92 -5.15 16.39
CA LYS A 77 -25.09 -5.04 17.28
C LYS A 77 -26.35 -4.61 16.54
N ASP A 78 -26.24 -3.59 15.68
CA ASP A 78 -27.35 -3.01 14.92
C ASP A 78 -27.05 -3.08 13.43
N LEU A 79 -27.77 -3.95 12.73
CA LEU A 79 -27.55 -4.19 11.30
C LEU A 79 -27.98 -2.98 10.44
N GLN A 80 -29.00 -2.23 10.85
CA GLN A 80 -29.47 -1.07 10.07
C GLN A 80 -28.47 0.07 10.10
N LYS A 81 -27.98 0.43 11.29
CA LYS A 81 -26.93 1.44 11.46
C LYS A 81 -25.62 1.01 10.81
N PHE A 82 -25.29 -0.29 10.88
CA PHE A 82 -24.13 -0.85 10.21
C PHE A 82 -24.20 -0.71 8.68
N GLN A 83 -25.36 -0.95 8.07
CA GLN A 83 -25.55 -0.73 6.64
C GLN A 83 -25.37 0.75 6.25
N GLN A 84 -25.88 1.67 7.08
CA GLN A 84 -25.66 3.11 6.88
C GLN A 84 -24.17 3.47 6.98
N TYR A 85 -23.45 2.95 7.99
CA TYR A 85 -22.01 3.12 8.12
C TYR A 85 -21.25 2.61 6.88
N LYS A 86 -21.57 1.41 6.42
CA LYS A 86 -20.93 0.80 5.24
C LYS A 86 -21.20 1.58 3.93
N ALA A 87 -22.35 2.22 3.82
CA ALA A 87 -22.72 3.02 2.66
C ALA A 87 -22.00 4.38 2.60
N MET A 88 -21.37 4.83 3.70
CA MET A 88 -20.65 6.09 3.72
C MET A 88 -19.36 6.01 2.89
N ASN A 89 -19.10 7.07 2.12
CA ASN A 89 -17.89 7.12 1.28
C ASN A 89 -16.64 7.43 2.13
N PRO A 90 -15.51 6.68 1.96
CA PRO A 90 -14.29 6.91 2.72
C PRO A 90 -13.69 8.30 2.53
N SER A 91 -13.78 8.87 1.34
CA SER A 91 -13.30 10.23 1.08
C SER A 91 -14.05 11.32 1.87
N GLY A 92 -15.25 11.00 2.35
CA GLY A 92 -16.01 11.87 3.23
C GLY A 92 -15.66 11.76 4.72
N PHE A 93 -14.86 10.78 5.14
CA PHE A 93 -14.52 10.59 6.57
C PHE A 93 -13.75 11.74 7.19
N LEU A 94 -13.01 12.50 6.41
CA LEU A 94 -12.21 13.62 6.89
C LEU A 94 -12.87 14.99 6.65
N SER A 95 -14.13 15.00 6.22
CA SER A 95 -14.94 16.21 6.14
C SER A 95 -15.82 16.30 7.40
N GLY A 96 -15.62 17.28 8.26
CA GLY A 96 -16.22 17.51 9.57
C GLY A 96 -17.51 16.72 9.88
N SER A 97 -18.65 17.13 9.33
CA SER A 97 -19.95 16.47 9.60
C SER A 97 -20.03 14.99 9.17
N ASN A 98 -19.31 14.59 8.14
CA ASN A 98 -19.27 13.20 7.69
C ASN A 98 -18.41 12.32 8.61
N MET A 99 -17.37 12.88 9.19
CA MET A 99 -16.54 12.20 10.19
C MET A 99 -17.35 11.94 11.46
N GLU A 100 -18.06 12.95 11.99
CA GLU A 100 -18.95 12.80 13.15
C GLU A 100 -19.97 11.68 12.94
N ARG A 101 -20.68 11.73 11.82
CA ARG A 101 -21.70 10.74 11.49
C ARG A 101 -21.11 9.34 11.33
N SER A 102 -19.93 9.21 10.71
CA SER A 102 -19.26 7.93 10.53
C SER A 102 -18.87 7.31 11.87
N LEU A 103 -18.24 8.10 12.76
CA LEU A 103 -17.84 7.64 14.10
C LEU A 103 -19.05 7.28 14.96
N MET A 104 -20.11 8.11 14.93
CA MET A 104 -21.36 7.82 15.63
C MET A 104 -21.96 6.49 15.16
N LEU A 105 -22.13 6.31 13.84
CA LEU A 105 -22.69 5.08 13.29
C LEU A 105 -21.83 3.86 13.58
N LYS A 106 -20.48 3.98 13.50
CA LYS A 106 -19.55 2.92 13.85
C LYS A 106 -19.76 2.46 15.29
N ASN A 107 -19.72 3.38 16.25
CA ASN A 107 -19.82 3.07 17.68
C ASN A 107 -21.22 2.61 18.12
N LEU A 108 -22.28 3.08 17.46
CA LEU A 108 -23.64 2.63 17.76
C LEU A 108 -23.99 1.28 17.12
N SER A 109 -23.32 0.92 16.02
CA SER A 109 -23.61 -0.31 15.28
C SER A 109 -22.76 -1.50 15.67
N MET A 110 -21.54 -1.24 16.15
CA MET A 110 -20.52 -2.27 16.40
C MET A 110 -19.83 -2.10 17.75
N GLU A 111 -19.31 -3.21 18.28
CA GLU A 111 -18.50 -3.24 19.51
C GLU A 111 -17.24 -4.05 19.27
N VAL A 112 -16.11 -3.58 19.84
CA VAL A 112 -14.83 -4.29 19.75
C VAL A 112 -14.90 -5.59 20.54
N VAL A 113 -14.47 -6.69 19.96
CA VAL A 113 -14.39 -8.00 20.59
C VAL A 113 -12.93 -8.37 20.79
N VAL A 114 -12.54 -8.54 22.05
CA VAL A 114 -11.16 -8.88 22.41
C VAL A 114 -10.97 -10.40 22.50
N GLU A 115 -11.92 -11.11 23.11
CA GLU A 115 -11.84 -12.55 23.33
C GLU A 115 -12.56 -13.33 22.25
N ASN A 116 -11.96 -13.48 21.07
CA ASN A 116 -12.47 -14.28 19.98
C ASN A 116 -11.32 -14.93 19.21
N ASP A 117 -11.57 -16.07 18.61
CA ASP A 117 -10.60 -16.78 17.77
C ASP A 117 -10.06 -15.91 16.62
N LEU A 118 -10.91 -15.06 16.04
CA LEU A 118 -10.51 -14.15 14.98
C LEU A 118 -9.64 -13.00 15.54
N SER A 119 -9.97 -12.48 16.72
CA SER A 119 -9.14 -11.45 17.38
C SER A 119 -7.76 -12.00 17.71
N ASN A 120 -7.69 -13.22 18.25
CA ASN A 120 -6.42 -13.88 18.55
C ASN A 120 -5.59 -14.12 17.28
N LEU A 121 -6.23 -14.52 16.17
CA LEU A 121 -5.55 -14.68 14.86
C LEU A 121 -5.06 -13.35 14.31
N MET A 122 -5.80 -12.25 14.49
CA MET A 122 -5.35 -10.92 14.07
C MET A 122 -4.22 -10.37 14.94
N GLU A 123 -4.18 -10.73 16.22
CA GLU A 123 -3.07 -10.36 17.11
C GLU A 123 -1.81 -11.18 16.81
N ASN A 124 -1.96 -12.48 16.58
CA ASN A 124 -0.88 -13.42 16.28
C ASN A 124 -1.17 -14.19 14.98
N PRO A 125 -0.86 -13.59 13.81
CA PRO A 125 -1.24 -14.18 12.53
C PRO A 125 -0.47 -15.47 12.20
N ASN A 126 0.77 -15.58 12.65
CA ASN A 126 1.63 -16.77 12.53
C ASN A 126 2.74 -16.72 13.59
N ASP A 127 3.55 -17.78 13.65
CA ASP A 127 4.59 -17.94 14.67
C ASP A 127 5.80 -17.02 14.46
N ASP A 128 5.97 -16.47 13.25
CA ASP A 128 7.18 -15.73 12.84
C ASP A 128 6.97 -14.21 12.74
N GLN A 129 5.71 -13.74 12.60
CA GLN A 129 5.42 -12.36 12.23
C GLN A 129 4.28 -11.77 13.07
N SER A 130 4.43 -10.51 13.45
CA SER A 130 3.33 -9.69 13.95
C SER A 130 2.35 -9.30 12.83
N LEU A 131 1.14 -8.84 13.18
CA LEU A 131 0.18 -8.36 12.19
C LEU A 131 0.74 -7.20 11.36
N ALA A 132 1.48 -6.28 11.99
CA ALA A 132 2.08 -5.14 11.29
C ALA A 132 3.10 -5.61 10.25
N GLU A 133 4.00 -6.53 10.59
CA GLU A 133 4.97 -7.10 9.65
C GLU A 133 4.29 -7.88 8.51
N LEU A 134 3.23 -8.62 8.82
CA LEU A 134 2.46 -9.35 7.82
C LEU A 134 1.80 -8.37 6.84
N LEU A 135 1.18 -7.30 7.34
CA LEU A 135 0.53 -6.28 6.52
C LEU A 135 1.55 -5.46 5.70
N GLU A 136 2.71 -5.15 6.28
CA GLU A 136 3.82 -4.49 5.56
C GLU A 136 4.27 -5.34 4.37
N ASN A 137 4.51 -6.63 4.58
CA ASN A 137 4.88 -7.57 3.53
C ASN A 137 3.78 -7.73 2.47
N TYR A 138 2.53 -7.89 2.90
CA TYR A 138 1.40 -8.08 2.02
C TYR A 138 1.17 -6.88 1.10
N PHE A 139 1.19 -5.68 1.65
CA PHE A 139 1.07 -4.46 0.87
C PHE A 139 2.33 -4.16 0.04
N GLY A 140 3.52 -4.43 0.59
CA GLY A 140 4.80 -4.31 -0.12
C GLY A 140 4.83 -5.16 -1.39
N TYR A 141 4.39 -6.42 -1.32
CA TYR A 141 4.27 -7.25 -2.51
C TYR A 141 3.28 -6.69 -3.52
N LYS A 142 2.14 -6.18 -3.08
CA LYS A 142 1.19 -5.54 -3.98
C LYS A 142 1.78 -4.31 -4.67
N LEU A 143 2.55 -3.50 -3.98
CA LEU A 143 3.21 -2.32 -4.57
C LEU A 143 4.30 -2.69 -5.58
N ILE A 144 5.01 -3.81 -5.38
CA ILE A 144 6.10 -4.25 -6.25
C ILE A 144 5.56 -5.08 -7.44
N PHE A 145 4.75 -6.09 -7.16
CA PHE A 145 4.31 -7.07 -8.17
C PHE A 145 2.91 -6.77 -8.74
N GLY A 146 2.19 -5.83 -8.14
CA GLY A 146 0.81 -5.51 -8.53
C GLY A 146 -0.23 -6.34 -7.81
N GLU A 147 0.19 -7.35 -7.05
CA GLU A 147 -0.67 -8.21 -6.25
C GLU A 147 0.03 -8.66 -4.98
N GLY A 148 -0.75 -8.98 -3.97
CA GLY A 148 -0.34 -9.66 -2.77
C GLY A 148 -1.22 -10.89 -2.60
N ASP A 149 -0.64 -11.97 -2.10
CA ASP A 149 -1.30 -13.26 -1.95
C ASP A 149 -1.19 -13.70 -0.48
N LEU A 150 -2.35 -13.75 0.20
CA LEU A 150 -2.46 -14.14 1.60
C LEU A 150 -3.08 -15.54 1.68
N TYR A 151 -2.31 -16.50 2.15
CA TYR A 151 -2.74 -17.87 2.36
C TYR A 151 -3.38 -18.05 3.74
N LEU A 152 -4.56 -18.65 3.75
CA LEU A 152 -5.33 -18.99 4.94
C LEU A 152 -5.03 -20.46 5.28
N ASN A 153 -4.09 -20.67 6.18
CA ASN A 153 -3.71 -22.03 6.58
C ASN A 153 -4.77 -22.65 7.50
N THR A 154 -5.44 -23.67 7.00
CA THR A 154 -6.50 -24.44 7.72
C THR A 154 -6.01 -25.79 8.25
N GLY A 155 -4.70 -26.04 8.20
CA GLY A 155 -4.16 -27.36 8.58
C GLY A 155 -4.61 -28.51 7.65
N GLY A 156 -4.98 -28.21 6.40
CA GLY A 156 -5.43 -29.19 5.41
C GLY A 156 -6.92 -29.58 5.51
N VAL A 157 -7.69 -28.90 6.35
CA VAL A 157 -9.15 -29.12 6.46
C VAL A 157 -9.86 -28.18 5.49
N GLU A 158 -10.57 -28.73 4.53
CA GLU A 158 -11.36 -27.94 3.56
C GLU A 158 -12.45 -27.14 4.29
N ASN A 159 -12.51 -25.83 4.01
CA ASN A 159 -13.38 -24.89 4.73
C ASN A 159 -13.21 -24.88 6.26
N GLY A 160 -12.08 -25.37 6.75
CA GLY A 160 -11.77 -25.39 8.17
C GLY A 160 -11.56 -24.01 8.76
N ARG A 161 -11.48 -23.97 10.09
CA ARG A 161 -11.04 -22.78 10.81
C ARG A 161 -9.63 -22.42 10.36
N VAL A 162 -9.37 -21.14 10.12
CA VAL A 162 -8.02 -20.64 9.80
C VAL A 162 -7.19 -20.63 11.07
N LEU A 163 -6.05 -21.28 11.02
CA LEU A 163 -5.10 -21.40 12.14
C LEU A 163 -4.02 -20.32 12.06
N GLN A 164 -3.54 -20.02 10.85
CA GLN A 164 -2.47 -19.06 10.60
C GLN A 164 -2.71 -18.30 9.29
N LEU A 165 -2.19 -17.10 9.21
CA LEU A 165 -2.13 -16.27 8.01
C LEU A 165 -0.68 -16.19 7.52
N GLN A 166 -0.45 -16.47 6.24
CA GLN A 166 0.89 -16.45 5.64
C GLN A 166 0.87 -15.68 4.32
N VAL A 167 1.75 -14.71 4.18
CA VAL A 167 1.91 -14.00 2.91
C VAL A 167 2.86 -14.78 2.01
N ILE A 168 2.37 -15.16 0.83
CA ILE A 168 3.18 -15.87 -0.16
C ILE A 168 3.71 -14.87 -1.19
N PRO A 169 5.02 -14.89 -1.48
CA PRO A 169 5.55 -14.05 -2.54
C PRO A 169 4.88 -14.33 -3.90
N PRO A 170 4.32 -13.33 -4.60
CA PRO A 170 3.60 -13.52 -5.86
C PRO A 170 4.36 -14.31 -6.95
N PRO A 171 5.72 -14.22 -7.06
CA PRO A 171 6.47 -15.07 -7.97
C PRO A 171 6.33 -16.58 -7.70
N MET A 172 5.99 -16.95 -6.47
CA MET A 172 5.80 -18.37 -6.09
C MET A 172 4.36 -18.84 -6.31
N VAL A 173 3.42 -17.95 -6.62
CA VAL A 173 2.00 -18.29 -6.79
C VAL A 173 1.67 -18.43 -8.27
N GLY A 174 1.01 -19.52 -8.63
CA GLY A 174 0.39 -19.71 -9.94
C GLY A 174 -1.13 -19.79 -9.82
N VAL A 175 -1.83 -19.38 -10.87
CA VAL A 175 -3.29 -19.39 -10.94
C VAL A 175 -3.76 -20.58 -11.77
N ILE A 176 -4.80 -21.27 -11.30
CA ILE A 176 -5.48 -22.34 -12.03
C ILE A 176 -6.82 -21.78 -12.54
N SER A 177 -6.96 -21.75 -13.86
CA SER A 177 -8.21 -21.32 -14.51
C SER A 177 -9.24 -22.44 -14.50
N LYS A 178 -10.51 -22.07 -14.41
CA LYS A 178 -11.61 -23.02 -14.37
C LYS A 178 -11.94 -23.55 -15.76
N ASN A 179 -11.68 -24.84 -16.03
CA ASN A 179 -12.11 -25.58 -17.24
C ASN A 179 -12.02 -24.76 -18.55
N ASN A 180 -10.88 -24.17 -18.85
CA ASN A 180 -10.73 -23.23 -19.99
C ASN A 180 -11.64 -21.97 -19.93
N ASP A 181 -12.27 -21.68 -18.79
CA ASP A 181 -12.96 -20.40 -18.61
C ASP A 181 -11.95 -19.28 -18.36
N MET A 182 -11.79 -18.42 -19.32
CA MET A 182 -10.87 -17.27 -19.26
C MET A 182 -11.17 -16.31 -18.09
N PHE A 183 -12.35 -16.37 -17.49
CA PHE A 183 -12.81 -15.40 -16.51
C PHE A 183 -12.80 -15.93 -15.06
N GLY A 184 -12.64 -17.22 -14.87
CA GLY A 184 -12.76 -17.87 -13.55
C GLY A 184 -11.43 -18.40 -12.99
N ILE A 185 -11.17 -18.14 -11.70
CA ILE A 185 -10.12 -18.83 -10.95
C ILE A 185 -10.76 -20.01 -10.24
N ASP A 186 -10.21 -21.21 -10.43
CA ASP A 186 -10.62 -22.42 -9.73
C ASP A 186 -9.76 -22.66 -8.48
N GLY A 187 -8.49 -22.29 -8.55
CA GLY A 187 -7.56 -22.41 -7.44
C GLY A 187 -6.21 -21.77 -7.74
N TYR A 188 -5.28 -22.04 -6.85
CA TYR A 188 -3.91 -21.59 -6.94
C TYR A 188 -2.96 -22.75 -6.71
N TYR A 189 -1.69 -22.57 -7.03
CA TYR A 189 -0.64 -23.49 -6.66
C TYR A 189 0.62 -22.73 -6.28
N ILE A 190 1.36 -23.28 -5.32
CA ILE A 190 2.70 -22.78 -5.00
C ILE A 190 3.69 -23.48 -5.92
N LYS A 191 4.59 -22.70 -6.55
CA LYS A 191 5.68 -23.19 -7.39
C LYS A 191 7.02 -22.95 -6.71
N HIS A 192 7.91 -23.93 -6.85
CA HIS A 192 9.31 -23.78 -6.47
C HIS A 192 10.18 -24.16 -7.64
N ALA A 193 11.10 -23.27 -8.05
CA ALA A 193 11.93 -23.45 -9.24
C ALA A 193 11.12 -23.82 -10.52
N GLY A 194 9.93 -23.21 -10.67
CA GLY A 194 9.03 -23.47 -11.81
C GLY A 194 8.21 -24.77 -11.72
N ILE A 195 8.36 -25.56 -10.66
CA ILE A 195 7.61 -26.82 -10.46
C ILE A 195 6.45 -26.55 -9.48
N PRO A 196 5.19 -26.89 -9.82
CA PRO A 196 4.08 -26.81 -8.89
C PRO A 196 4.25 -27.83 -7.77
N LEU A 197 4.24 -27.37 -6.51
CA LEU A 197 4.43 -28.22 -5.34
C LEU A 197 3.12 -28.48 -4.59
N MET A 198 2.32 -27.43 -4.38
CA MET A 198 1.18 -27.50 -3.49
C MET A 198 -0.02 -26.78 -4.12
N PRO A 199 -1.13 -27.49 -4.37
CA PRO A 199 -2.37 -26.87 -4.77
C PRO A 199 -3.03 -26.19 -3.57
N ILE A 200 -3.64 -25.03 -3.81
CA ILE A 200 -4.38 -24.24 -2.83
C ILE A 200 -5.78 -24.01 -3.36
N ALA A 201 -6.79 -24.34 -2.57
CA ALA A 201 -8.17 -24.07 -2.93
C ALA A 201 -8.41 -22.56 -3.05
N LYS A 202 -9.26 -22.13 -3.97
CA LYS A 202 -9.61 -20.71 -4.18
C LYS A 202 -10.01 -19.99 -2.90
N GLN A 203 -10.72 -20.67 -2.05
CA GLN A 203 -11.22 -20.14 -0.78
C GLN A 203 -10.14 -19.95 0.30
N ASP A 204 -8.98 -20.59 0.14
CA ASP A 204 -7.88 -20.55 1.09
C ASP A 204 -6.81 -19.53 0.68
N MET A 205 -7.06 -18.75 -0.37
CA MET A 205 -6.17 -17.69 -0.83
C MET A 205 -6.93 -16.37 -0.98
N ILE A 206 -6.44 -15.31 -0.35
CA ILE A 206 -6.93 -13.95 -0.56
C ILE A 206 -5.94 -13.24 -1.48
N GLN A 207 -6.32 -13.11 -2.76
CA GLN A 207 -5.56 -12.36 -3.74
C GLN A 207 -6.03 -10.90 -3.74
N TRP A 208 -5.13 -9.98 -3.42
CA TRP A 208 -5.37 -8.53 -3.42
C TRP A 208 -4.54 -7.88 -4.52
N LYS A 209 -5.19 -7.48 -5.63
CA LYS A 209 -4.51 -7.10 -6.86
C LYS A 209 -4.96 -5.76 -7.42
N TYR A 210 -4.07 -5.11 -8.17
CA TYR A 210 -4.43 -4.02 -9.07
C TYR A 210 -5.07 -4.54 -10.35
N PHE A 211 -5.83 -3.67 -11.00
CA PHE A 211 -6.44 -3.97 -12.29
C PHE A 211 -5.36 -4.25 -13.35
N ASN A 212 -5.56 -5.31 -14.12
CA ASN A 212 -4.71 -5.67 -15.24
C ASN A 212 -5.56 -5.76 -16.51
N PRO A 213 -5.37 -4.85 -17.48
CA PRO A 213 -6.10 -4.86 -18.76
C PRO A 213 -5.51 -5.84 -19.78
N VAL A 214 -4.33 -6.42 -19.52
CA VAL A 214 -3.67 -7.32 -20.48
C VAL A 214 -4.35 -8.68 -20.44
N VAL A 215 -4.95 -9.07 -21.56
CA VAL A 215 -5.55 -10.38 -21.73
C VAL A 215 -4.59 -11.26 -22.50
N ASP A 216 -4.21 -12.37 -21.90
CA ASP A 216 -3.40 -13.40 -22.53
C ASP A 216 -4.07 -14.75 -22.32
N GLU A 217 -4.31 -15.47 -23.42
CA GLU A 217 -4.98 -16.77 -23.42
C GLU A 217 -4.10 -17.88 -22.81
N PHE A 218 -2.78 -17.69 -22.82
CA PHE A 218 -1.83 -18.71 -22.36
C PHE A 218 -1.41 -18.55 -20.91
N GLU A 219 -1.24 -17.31 -20.44
CA GLU A 219 -0.71 -17.02 -19.09
C GLU A 219 -1.78 -16.48 -18.15
N TYR A 220 -3.00 -16.26 -18.62
CA TYR A 220 -4.11 -15.70 -17.85
C TYR A 220 -3.74 -14.41 -17.10
N MET A 221 -2.98 -13.53 -17.76
CA MET A 221 -2.41 -12.30 -17.18
C MET A 221 -3.48 -11.40 -16.54
N HIS A 222 -4.69 -11.37 -17.10
CA HIS A 222 -5.82 -10.58 -16.55
C HIS A 222 -6.31 -11.11 -15.17
N LEU A 223 -5.99 -12.36 -14.83
CA LEU A 223 -6.28 -12.93 -13.51
C LEU A 223 -5.23 -12.53 -12.46
N ARG A 224 -4.09 -11.98 -12.89
CA ARG A 224 -3.01 -11.47 -12.06
C ARG A 224 -3.05 -9.94 -11.95
N GLY A 225 -2.38 -9.38 -10.96
CA GLY A 225 -2.24 -7.94 -10.80
C GLY A 225 -1.20 -7.32 -11.73
N LEU A 226 -1.44 -6.10 -12.21
CA LEU A 226 -0.45 -5.35 -12.97
C LEU A 226 0.47 -4.56 -12.03
N SER A 227 1.77 -4.81 -12.12
CA SER A 227 2.77 -4.08 -11.33
C SER A 227 2.83 -2.59 -11.73
N PRO A 228 2.82 -1.65 -10.78
CA PRO A 228 3.08 -0.24 -11.07
C PRO A 228 4.45 -0.01 -11.73
N LEU A 229 5.42 -0.89 -11.47
CA LEU A 229 6.75 -0.85 -12.07
C LEU A 229 6.75 -1.10 -13.58
N THR A 230 5.68 -1.71 -14.12
CA THR A 230 5.51 -1.85 -15.58
C THR A 230 5.41 -0.47 -16.23
N ALA A 231 4.61 0.42 -15.66
CA ALA A 231 4.47 1.79 -16.14
C ALA A 231 5.74 2.64 -15.88
N ALA A 232 6.50 2.29 -14.84
CA ALA A 232 7.74 2.98 -14.47
C ALA A 232 8.97 2.55 -15.27
N GLN A 233 8.89 1.54 -16.15
CA GLN A 233 10.04 0.89 -16.73
C GLN A 233 11.01 1.84 -17.44
N ASN A 234 10.48 2.73 -18.28
CA ASN A 234 11.30 3.75 -18.97
C ASN A 234 11.99 4.72 -18.00
N ILE A 235 11.32 5.05 -16.89
CA ILE A 235 11.86 5.93 -15.85
C ILE A 235 13.03 5.24 -15.15
N LEU A 236 12.89 3.96 -14.85
CA LEU A 236 13.92 3.14 -14.20
C LEU A 236 15.14 2.94 -15.08
N ASP A 237 14.94 2.65 -16.35
CA ASP A 237 16.02 2.51 -17.32
C ASP A 237 16.77 3.85 -17.48
N ASN A 238 16.06 4.96 -17.64
CA ASN A 238 16.65 6.30 -17.72
C ASN A 238 17.43 6.66 -16.44
N SER A 239 16.88 6.39 -15.26
CA SER A 239 17.55 6.62 -13.99
C SER A 239 18.83 5.80 -13.87
N SER A 240 18.77 4.52 -14.25
CA SER A 240 19.93 3.62 -14.28
C SER A 240 21.01 4.12 -15.24
N TYR A 241 20.65 4.58 -16.43
CA TYR A 241 21.61 5.15 -17.38
C TYR A 241 22.23 6.46 -16.87
N ALA A 242 21.41 7.33 -16.27
CA ALA A 242 21.89 8.58 -15.68
C ALA A 242 22.89 8.31 -14.53
N GLN A 243 22.58 7.38 -13.63
CA GLN A 243 23.50 6.97 -12.55
C GLN A 243 24.80 6.37 -13.10
N LYS A 244 24.72 5.50 -14.11
CA LYS A 244 25.92 4.94 -14.76
C LYS A 244 26.75 6.00 -15.45
N ALA A 245 26.11 6.95 -16.14
CA ALA A 245 26.81 8.07 -16.81
C ALA A 245 27.49 8.97 -15.78
N SER A 246 26.80 9.33 -14.71
CA SER A 246 27.36 10.09 -13.59
C SER A 246 28.54 9.35 -12.95
N GLY A 247 28.36 8.09 -12.59
CA GLY A 247 29.44 7.25 -12.03
C GLY A 247 30.65 7.11 -12.98
N GLY A 248 30.40 7.03 -14.29
CA GLY A 248 31.43 7.04 -15.30
C GLY A 248 32.20 8.38 -15.36
N MET A 249 31.49 9.50 -15.23
CA MET A 249 32.12 10.82 -15.15
C MET A 249 33.00 10.97 -13.91
N TYR A 250 32.51 10.56 -12.75
CA TYR A 250 33.32 10.59 -11.50
C TYR A 250 34.52 9.67 -11.58
N ARG A 251 34.38 8.46 -12.18
CA ARG A 251 35.48 7.52 -12.33
C ARG A 251 36.56 8.03 -13.26
N ASN A 252 36.15 8.65 -14.37
CA ASN A 252 37.07 9.10 -15.43
C ASN A 252 37.44 10.60 -15.33
N ASN A 253 37.17 11.26 -14.18
CA ASN A 253 37.38 12.70 -13.96
C ASN A 253 36.80 13.60 -15.07
N GLY A 254 35.64 13.20 -15.64
CA GLY A 254 34.99 13.92 -16.72
C GLY A 254 35.63 13.85 -18.10
N ALA A 255 36.82 13.24 -18.20
CA ALA A 255 37.56 13.20 -19.46
C ALA A 255 36.96 12.21 -20.46
N LYS A 256 36.18 12.70 -21.40
CA LYS A 256 35.78 11.97 -22.62
C LYS A 256 36.19 12.79 -23.82
N GLY A 257 37.31 12.45 -24.44
CA GLY A 257 37.79 13.18 -25.59
C GLY A 257 38.86 12.39 -26.34
N ALA A 258 39.24 12.93 -27.48
CA ALA A 258 40.37 12.42 -28.23
C ALA A 258 41.56 13.33 -28.10
N LEU A 259 42.71 12.74 -27.84
CA LEU A 259 43.99 13.40 -27.99
C LEU A 259 44.44 13.27 -29.43
N PHE A 260 44.82 14.36 -30.05
CA PHE A 260 45.39 14.36 -31.39
C PHE A 260 46.69 15.14 -31.36
N GLY A 261 47.72 14.58 -31.99
CA GLY A 261 49.00 15.27 -32.17
C GLY A 261 48.93 16.19 -33.38
N LYS A 262 49.21 17.45 -33.21
CA LYS A 262 49.19 18.46 -34.32
C LYS A 262 50.41 18.32 -35.24
N ALA A 263 51.52 17.80 -34.75
CA ALA A 263 52.79 17.68 -35.46
C ALA A 263 53.33 16.25 -35.55
N LEU A 264 52.43 15.23 -35.43
CA LEU A 264 52.88 13.82 -35.52
C LEU A 264 53.08 13.40 -36.99
N PRO A 265 54.23 12.73 -37.33
CA PRO A 265 54.40 12.11 -38.65
C PRO A 265 53.23 11.14 -38.89
N ARG A 266 52.78 11.07 -40.16
CA ARG A 266 51.62 10.26 -40.61
C ARG A 266 51.76 8.73 -40.37
N THR A 267 52.79 8.27 -39.71
CA THR A 267 53.22 6.87 -39.57
C THR A 267 53.49 6.45 -38.12
N MET A 268 52.55 6.78 -37.18
CA MET A 268 52.61 6.10 -35.88
C MET A 268 52.03 4.69 -36.00
N SER A 269 52.75 3.69 -35.51
CA SER A 269 52.22 2.34 -35.43
C SER A 269 51.12 2.26 -34.36
N ARG A 270 50.20 1.30 -34.55
CA ARG A 270 49.11 1.07 -33.54
C ARG A 270 49.66 0.79 -32.14
N GLU A 271 50.83 0.14 -32.06
CA GLU A 271 51.53 -0.20 -30.81
C GLU A 271 52.00 1.07 -30.08
N GLN A 272 52.55 2.04 -30.79
CA GLN A 272 53.00 3.33 -30.24
C GLN A 272 51.80 4.14 -29.72
N ILE A 273 50.67 4.16 -30.45
CA ILE A 273 49.45 4.82 -30.03
C ILE A 273 48.90 4.14 -28.76
N SER A 274 48.89 2.79 -28.73
CA SER A 274 48.43 2.01 -27.59
C SER A 274 49.28 2.24 -26.32
N SER A 275 50.60 2.35 -26.46
CA SER A 275 51.52 2.64 -25.36
C SER A 275 51.28 4.04 -24.79
N ILE A 276 51.17 5.07 -25.64
CA ILE A 276 50.90 6.43 -25.20
C ILE A 276 49.53 6.53 -24.51
N MET A 277 48.51 5.89 -25.07
CA MET A 277 47.17 5.84 -24.47
C MET A 277 47.17 5.08 -23.14
N GLY A 278 47.98 4.02 -23.01
CA GLY A 278 48.17 3.28 -21.76
C GLY A 278 48.77 4.18 -20.67
N ASP A 279 49.90 4.86 -20.97
CA ASP A 279 50.56 5.76 -20.04
C ASP A 279 49.68 6.94 -19.59
N ILE A 280 48.90 7.49 -20.50
CA ILE A 280 47.94 8.58 -20.20
C ILE A 280 46.79 8.09 -19.31
N ASN A 281 46.22 6.93 -19.66
CA ASN A 281 45.14 6.35 -18.87
C ASN A 281 45.60 5.94 -17.48
N GLU A 282 46.82 5.40 -17.33
CA GLU A 282 47.39 5.04 -16.04
C GLU A 282 47.59 6.29 -15.17
N ARG A 283 48.06 7.39 -15.72
CA ARG A 283 48.27 8.65 -15.00
C ARG A 283 46.95 9.35 -14.62
N ILE A 284 45.95 9.36 -15.52
CA ILE A 284 44.65 9.97 -15.28
C ILE A 284 43.83 9.16 -14.27
N ASN A 285 43.91 7.83 -14.35
CA ASN A 285 43.07 6.94 -13.55
C ASN A 285 43.73 6.47 -12.25
N SER A 286 45.04 6.74 -12.00
CA SER A 286 45.69 6.35 -10.74
C SER A 286 45.00 7.10 -9.55
N ASN A 287 44.65 6.33 -8.51
CA ASN A 287 44.02 6.88 -7.32
C ASN A 287 44.86 7.95 -6.59
N SER A 288 46.20 7.90 -6.77
CA SER A 288 47.15 8.83 -6.16
C SER A 288 47.26 10.16 -6.89
N GLN A 289 46.77 10.26 -8.13
CA GLN A 289 46.93 11.46 -8.98
C GLN A 289 45.61 12.05 -9.46
N LYS A 290 44.49 11.69 -8.85
CA LYS A 290 43.19 12.29 -9.18
C LYS A 290 43.22 13.79 -8.91
N GLY A 291 43.01 14.58 -9.96
CA GLY A 291 43.08 16.05 -9.89
C GLY A 291 44.46 16.66 -10.13
N ALA A 292 45.52 15.88 -10.38
CA ALA A 292 46.82 16.40 -10.71
C ALA A 292 46.92 16.80 -12.20
N VAL A 293 47.59 17.92 -12.46
CA VAL A 293 47.86 18.38 -13.83
C VAL A 293 49.00 17.50 -14.41
N THR A 294 48.69 16.80 -15.49
CA THR A 294 49.66 15.94 -16.17
C THR A 294 50.30 16.69 -17.32
N ALA A 295 51.61 16.89 -17.29
CA ALA A 295 52.35 17.47 -18.40
C ALA A 295 52.73 16.36 -19.41
N ILE A 296 52.35 16.54 -20.65
CA ILE A 296 52.67 15.64 -21.78
C ILE A 296 53.58 16.40 -22.72
N ALA A 297 54.76 15.83 -23.03
CA ALA A 297 55.70 16.45 -23.97
C ALA A 297 55.15 16.27 -25.41
N GLY A 298 55.12 17.40 -26.16
CA GLY A 298 54.67 17.44 -27.56
C GLY A 298 53.53 18.41 -27.81
N ASP A 299 53.28 18.71 -29.08
CA ASP A 299 52.15 19.59 -29.48
C ASP A 299 50.86 18.74 -29.66
N TRP A 300 50.14 18.55 -28.53
CA TRP A 300 48.91 17.76 -28.48
C TRP A 300 47.70 18.69 -28.43
N GLY A 301 46.69 18.37 -29.21
CA GLY A 301 45.36 18.93 -29.08
C GLY A 301 44.45 17.93 -28.36
N TYR A 302 43.60 18.42 -27.48
CA TYR A 302 42.57 17.64 -26.85
C TYR A 302 41.21 18.13 -27.35
N HIS A 303 40.42 17.22 -27.89
CA HIS A 303 39.02 17.51 -28.26
C HIS A 303 38.11 16.75 -27.33
N ASN A 304 37.32 17.50 -26.57
CA ASN A 304 36.36 16.93 -25.64
C ASN A 304 35.11 16.54 -26.41
N PHE A 305 34.75 15.24 -26.37
CA PHE A 305 33.49 14.72 -26.93
C PHE A 305 32.46 14.46 -25.83
N GLY A 306 32.83 14.61 -24.55
CA GLY A 306 31.92 14.39 -23.44
C GLY A 306 31.04 15.63 -23.20
N MET A 307 29.76 15.39 -22.98
CA MET A 307 28.88 16.40 -22.41
C MET A 307 29.24 16.62 -20.94
N THR A 308 29.21 17.85 -20.46
CA THR A 308 29.39 18.16 -19.05
C THR A 308 28.18 17.68 -18.24
N SER A 309 28.31 17.52 -16.93
CA SER A 309 27.17 17.17 -16.06
C SER A 309 26.07 18.23 -16.05
N ILE A 310 26.46 19.50 -16.31
CA ILE A 310 25.53 20.64 -16.46
C ILE A 310 24.76 20.51 -17.78
N ASP A 311 25.48 20.22 -18.88
CA ASP A 311 24.87 20.02 -20.19
C ASP A 311 23.88 18.85 -20.21
N LEU A 312 24.14 17.80 -19.43
CA LEU A 312 23.26 16.66 -19.30
C LEU A 312 22.10 16.87 -18.34
N GLN A 313 22.12 17.94 -17.55
CA GLN A 313 21.11 18.24 -16.52
C GLN A 313 20.73 16.99 -15.68
N LEU A 314 21.77 16.21 -15.31
CA LEU A 314 21.58 14.89 -14.67
C LEU A 314 20.84 15.00 -13.35
N LEU A 315 21.08 16.06 -12.58
CA LEU A 315 20.41 16.25 -11.28
C LEU A 315 18.92 16.56 -11.47
N ASP A 316 18.58 17.42 -12.42
CA ASP A 316 17.19 17.75 -12.73
C ASP A 316 16.46 16.53 -13.29
N ALA A 317 17.12 15.74 -14.11
CA ALA A 317 16.55 14.50 -14.62
C ALA A 317 16.28 13.48 -13.50
N GLN A 318 17.19 13.34 -12.53
CA GLN A 318 16.98 12.45 -11.37
C GLN A 318 15.80 12.94 -10.51
N ARG A 319 15.72 14.24 -10.23
CA ARG A 319 14.60 14.84 -9.49
C ARG A 319 13.26 14.62 -10.22
N LEU A 320 13.24 14.87 -11.53
CA LEU A 320 12.04 14.63 -12.36
C LEU A 320 11.63 13.14 -12.37
N ASN A 321 12.58 12.22 -12.45
CA ASN A 321 12.32 10.79 -12.39
C ASN A 321 11.71 10.37 -11.05
N LEU A 322 12.21 10.90 -9.93
CA LEU A 322 11.63 10.66 -8.62
C LEU A 322 10.18 11.20 -8.52
N GLN A 323 9.93 12.41 -9.03
CA GLN A 323 8.57 12.98 -9.06
C GLN A 323 7.60 12.11 -9.88
N ARG A 324 8.05 11.57 -11.02
CA ARG A 324 7.24 10.66 -11.85
C ARG A 324 6.96 9.33 -11.12
N LEU A 325 7.93 8.79 -10.40
CA LEU A 325 7.73 7.61 -9.55
C LEU A 325 6.72 7.89 -8.45
N CYS A 326 6.83 9.01 -7.75
CA CYS A 326 5.86 9.44 -6.75
C CYS A 326 4.43 9.52 -7.33
N ASN A 327 4.28 10.07 -8.54
CA ASN A 327 2.98 10.15 -9.22
C ASN A 327 2.39 8.77 -9.55
N ILE A 328 3.23 7.80 -10.01
CA ILE A 328 2.79 6.42 -10.28
C ILE A 328 2.26 5.74 -9.02
N TYR A 329 2.91 5.95 -7.88
CA TYR A 329 2.48 5.37 -6.60
C TYR A 329 1.41 6.20 -5.88
N GLY A 330 1.07 7.39 -6.38
CA GLY A 330 0.10 8.29 -5.76
C GLY A 330 0.61 8.95 -4.48
N VAL A 331 1.93 9.19 -4.40
CA VAL A 331 2.59 9.81 -3.27
C VAL A 331 2.85 11.29 -3.56
N PRO A 332 2.51 12.22 -2.66
CA PRO A 332 2.87 13.62 -2.81
C PRO A 332 4.39 13.80 -2.86
N THR A 333 4.88 14.48 -3.89
CA THR A 333 6.32 14.70 -4.11
C THR A 333 7.00 15.49 -3.01
N VAL A 334 6.24 16.34 -2.31
CA VAL A 334 6.68 17.14 -1.16
C VAL A 334 7.30 16.27 -0.05
N LEU A 335 6.88 15.02 0.11
CA LEU A 335 7.42 14.12 1.12
C LEU A 335 8.88 13.71 0.86
N PHE A 336 9.37 13.87 -0.36
CA PHE A 336 10.73 13.55 -0.78
C PHE A 336 11.55 14.78 -1.21
N ASP A 337 10.96 15.98 -1.14
CA ASP A 337 11.63 17.24 -1.49
C ASP A 337 11.97 18.05 -0.23
N ALA A 338 13.20 17.89 0.27
CA ALA A 338 13.65 18.58 1.47
C ALA A 338 13.87 20.09 1.29
N GLU A 339 14.11 20.58 0.04
CA GLU A 339 14.45 21.96 -0.22
C GLU A 339 13.25 22.92 -0.15
N HIS A 340 12.05 22.42 -0.49
CA HIS A 340 10.84 23.25 -0.58
C HIS A 340 9.78 22.88 0.45
N THR A 341 10.13 22.03 1.42
CA THR A 341 9.18 21.51 2.40
C THR A 341 9.13 22.38 3.65
N THR A 342 8.00 23.06 3.87
CA THR A 342 7.66 23.65 5.16
C THR A 342 6.89 22.67 6.01
N TYR A 343 6.87 22.87 7.35
CA TYR A 343 6.13 21.99 8.26
C TYR A 343 4.66 21.81 7.87
N ASN A 344 3.99 22.90 7.51
CA ASN A 344 2.58 22.88 7.12
C ASN A 344 2.34 22.12 5.80
N ASN A 345 3.25 22.27 4.83
CA ASN A 345 3.16 21.54 3.56
C ASN A 345 3.37 20.03 3.76
N TYR A 346 4.31 19.67 4.64
CA TYR A 346 4.58 18.27 4.98
C TYR A 346 3.37 17.61 5.65
N GLU A 347 2.77 18.25 6.65
CA GLU A 347 1.58 17.76 7.34
C GLU A 347 0.40 17.58 6.37
N SER A 348 0.17 18.57 5.51
CA SER A 348 -0.87 18.52 4.48
C SER A 348 -0.61 17.39 3.46
N ALA A 349 0.66 17.17 3.09
CA ALA A 349 1.04 16.09 2.17
C ALA A 349 0.83 14.71 2.76
N ILE A 350 1.16 14.50 4.05
CA ILE A 350 0.88 13.22 4.73
C ILE A 350 -0.64 12.98 4.81
N LYS A 351 -1.42 14.00 5.18
CA LYS A 351 -2.87 13.89 5.21
C LYS A 351 -3.44 13.52 3.83
N GLN A 352 -2.94 14.16 2.78
CA GLN A 352 -3.32 13.84 1.39
C GLN A 352 -2.94 12.39 1.02
N LEU A 353 -1.76 11.90 1.43
CA LEU A 353 -1.34 10.53 1.22
C LEU A 353 -2.29 9.54 1.89
N ILE A 354 -2.65 9.79 3.16
CA ILE A 354 -3.57 8.93 3.91
C ILE A 354 -4.92 8.88 3.20
N VAL A 355 -5.52 10.03 2.88
CA VAL A 355 -6.87 10.12 2.31
C VAL A 355 -6.95 9.54 0.91
N ASN A 356 -6.00 9.89 0.04
CA ASN A 356 -6.10 9.58 -1.40
C ASN A 356 -5.51 8.21 -1.76
N LYS A 357 -4.55 7.71 -0.96
CA LYS A 357 -3.88 6.44 -1.26
C LYS A 357 -4.15 5.36 -0.22
N LEU A 358 -3.85 5.61 1.06
CA LEU A 358 -3.88 4.54 2.06
C LEU A 358 -5.31 4.12 2.45
N LEU A 359 -6.24 5.05 2.64
CA LEU A 359 -7.63 4.71 3.00
C LEU A 359 -8.36 3.89 1.93
N PRO A 360 -8.28 4.20 0.61
CA PRO A 360 -8.84 3.34 -0.43
C PRO A 360 -8.25 1.93 -0.45
N GLU A 361 -6.93 1.81 -0.23
CA GLU A 361 -6.26 0.50 -0.15
C GLU A 361 -6.74 -0.29 1.06
N TRP A 362 -6.83 0.34 2.23
CA TRP A 362 -7.37 -0.27 3.44
C TRP A 362 -8.82 -0.73 3.28
N LYS A 363 -9.66 0.09 2.64
CA LYS A 363 -11.05 -0.30 2.36
C LYS A 363 -11.11 -1.53 1.46
N SER A 364 -10.29 -1.57 0.43
CA SER A 364 -10.20 -2.73 -0.47
C SER A 364 -9.79 -3.99 0.29
N LEU A 365 -8.74 -3.91 1.13
CA LEU A 365 -8.29 -5.03 1.96
C LEU A 365 -9.35 -5.46 2.97
N ARG A 366 -9.94 -4.51 3.68
CA ARG A 366 -11.03 -4.76 4.64
C ARG A 366 -12.18 -5.56 4.01
N ASP A 367 -12.61 -5.13 2.82
CA ASP A 367 -13.72 -5.78 2.12
C ASP A 367 -13.35 -7.21 1.68
N LEU A 368 -12.09 -7.47 1.32
CA LEU A 368 -11.56 -8.81 1.01
C LEU A 368 -11.53 -9.70 2.26
N LEU A 369 -10.99 -9.20 3.38
CA LEU A 369 -10.93 -9.93 4.64
C LEU A 369 -12.33 -10.28 5.16
N ASN A 370 -13.25 -9.32 5.12
CA ASN A 370 -14.62 -9.55 5.55
C ASN A 370 -15.40 -10.50 4.62
N ARG A 371 -15.02 -10.61 3.36
CA ARG A 371 -15.64 -11.55 2.42
C ARG A 371 -15.15 -12.97 2.60
N GLN A 372 -13.84 -13.18 2.86
CA GLN A 372 -13.22 -14.51 2.81
C GLN A 372 -12.79 -15.04 4.17
N LEU A 373 -12.26 -14.20 5.05
CA LEU A 373 -11.73 -14.61 6.35
C LEU A 373 -12.84 -14.62 7.43
N THR A 374 -13.56 -13.51 7.60
CA THR A 374 -14.53 -13.33 8.67
C THR A 374 -15.63 -14.43 8.71
N PRO A 375 -16.18 -14.92 7.57
CA PRO A 375 -17.23 -15.95 7.59
C PRO A 375 -16.78 -17.31 8.15
N ARG A 376 -15.47 -17.55 8.27
CA ARG A 376 -14.91 -18.79 8.82
C ARG A 376 -14.89 -18.84 10.34
N PHE A 377 -15.20 -17.72 10.99
CA PHE A 377 -15.22 -17.57 12.44
C PHE A 377 -16.64 -17.31 12.93
N LYS A 378 -16.94 -17.84 14.10
CA LYS A 378 -18.25 -17.69 14.73
C LYS A 378 -18.19 -16.55 15.76
N ALA A 379 -19.17 -15.68 15.71
CA ALA A 379 -19.42 -14.71 16.78
C ALA A 379 -20.12 -15.40 17.97
N GLN A 380 -20.17 -14.76 19.11
CA GLN A 380 -20.99 -15.20 20.22
C GLN A 380 -22.49 -14.98 19.88
N GLY A 381 -23.27 -16.03 19.96
CA GLY A 381 -24.70 -15.98 19.62
C GLY A 381 -24.94 -15.92 18.10
N ASN A 382 -25.92 -15.13 17.68
CA ASN A 382 -26.35 -14.99 16.27
C ASN A 382 -25.83 -13.72 15.59
N ARG A 383 -24.81 -13.08 16.16
CA ARG A 383 -24.22 -11.85 15.64
C ARG A 383 -23.17 -12.16 14.58
N LYS A 384 -22.78 -11.14 13.80
CA LYS A 384 -21.75 -11.25 12.76
C LYS A 384 -20.49 -10.51 13.18
N LEU A 385 -19.33 -11.12 12.91
CA LEU A 385 -18.04 -10.47 13.08
C LEU A 385 -17.74 -9.55 11.88
N TYR A 386 -16.96 -8.52 12.13
CA TYR A 386 -16.50 -7.58 11.12
C TYR A 386 -15.09 -7.07 11.46
N ILE A 387 -14.18 -7.13 10.51
CA ILE A 387 -12.84 -6.56 10.63
C ILE A 387 -12.89 -5.13 10.11
N ASP A 388 -12.38 -4.19 10.89
CA ASP A 388 -12.23 -2.81 10.45
C ASP A 388 -10.94 -2.20 11.03
N PHE A 389 -10.47 -1.14 10.40
CA PHE A 389 -9.31 -0.38 10.85
C PHE A 389 -9.73 0.92 11.52
N ASP A 390 -8.87 1.42 12.39
CA ASP A 390 -9.12 2.69 13.07
C ASP A 390 -8.15 3.78 12.59
N TYR A 391 -8.67 4.72 11.81
CA TYR A 391 -7.90 5.84 11.31
C TYR A 391 -7.78 6.99 12.31
N THR A 392 -8.60 7.01 13.37
CA THR A 392 -8.63 8.11 14.34
C THR A 392 -7.47 8.08 15.33
N GLU A 393 -6.75 6.96 15.42
CA GLU A 393 -5.55 6.84 16.24
C GLU A 393 -4.29 7.41 15.56
N LEU A 394 -4.39 7.76 14.28
CA LEU A 394 -3.27 8.34 13.55
C LEU A 394 -2.98 9.76 14.03
N PRO A 395 -1.72 10.08 14.41
CA PRO A 395 -1.35 11.41 14.89
C PRO A 395 -1.69 12.54 13.91
N GLU A 396 -1.61 12.23 12.62
CA GLU A 396 -1.87 13.17 11.53
C GLU A 396 -3.35 13.59 11.43
N ILE A 397 -4.26 12.80 12.02
CA ILE A 397 -5.71 13.05 12.02
C ILE A 397 -6.17 13.63 13.39
N GLN A 398 -5.34 13.59 14.41
CA GLN A 398 -5.70 14.05 15.76
C GLN A 398 -6.07 15.53 15.83
N LYS A 399 -5.55 16.39 14.96
CA LYS A 399 -5.99 17.79 14.88
C LYS A 399 -7.45 17.91 14.45
N ASP A 400 -7.85 17.09 13.48
CA ASP A 400 -9.24 17.04 13.04
C ASP A 400 -10.16 16.53 14.14
N LEU A 401 -9.66 15.67 15.04
CA LEU A 401 -10.40 15.22 16.24
C LEU A 401 -10.61 16.33 17.26
N LYS A 402 -9.68 17.28 17.38
CA LYS A 402 -9.87 18.46 18.24
C LYS A 402 -10.99 19.34 17.70
N ASP A 403 -10.96 19.63 16.40
CA ASP A 403 -12.03 20.39 15.75
C ASP A 403 -13.37 19.65 15.86
N LEU A 404 -13.36 18.31 15.80
CA LEU A 404 -14.52 17.45 16.04
C LEU A 404 -15.04 17.60 17.47
N ASN A 405 -14.17 17.61 18.49
CA ASN A 405 -14.59 17.80 19.88
C ASN A 405 -15.26 19.16 20.09
N ASP A 406 -14.72 20.21 19.48
CA ASP A 406 -15.29 21.55 19.53
C ASP A 406 -16.64 21.62 18.83
N SER A 407 -16.78 20.98 17.67
CA SER A 407 -18.04 20.85 16.94
C SER A 407 -19.11 20.10 17.74
N VAL A 408 -18.74 18.97 18.36
CA VAL A 408 -19.67 18.15 19.18
C VAL A 408 -20.12 18.88 20.44
N ARG A 409 -19.25 19.71 21.03
CA ARG A 409 -19.61 20.54 22.19
C ARG A 409 -20.76 21.47 21.85
N ASP A 410 -20.78 22.06 20.67
CA ASP A 410 -21.77 23.04 20.21
C ASP A 410 -22.98 22.40 19.52
N ALA A 411 -22.97 21.07 19.30
CA ALA A 411 -24.02 20.30 18.63
C ALA A 411 -25.23 20.03 19.58
N HIS A 412 -26.02 21.06 19.89
CA HIS A 412 -27.15 20.94 20.80
C HIS A 412 -28.31 20.06 20.29
N TRP A 413 -28.31 19.70 19.02
CA TRP A 413 -29.29 18.80 18.39
C TRP A 413 -29.01 17.31 18.60
N LEU A 414 -27.84 16.95 19.17
CA LEU A 414 -27.48 15.57 19.49
C LEU A 414 -27.80 15.26 20.95
N THR A 415 -28.27 14.03 21.22
CA THR A 415 -28.36 13.49 22.57
C THR A 415 -26.99 13.29 23.21
N TYR A 416 -26.90 13.19 24.53
CA TYR A 416 -25.61 12.94 25.19
C TYR A 416 -25.00 11.59 24.79
N ASN A 417 -25.80 10.53 24.57
CA ASN A 417 -25.30 9.24 24.11
C ASN A 417 -24.78 9.31 22.67
N GLU A 418 -25.40 10.09 21.78
CA GLU A 418 -24.88 10.33 20.43
C GLU A 418 -23.57 11.12 20.47
N ARG A 419 -23.44 12.18 21.29
CA ARG A 419 -22.18 12.90 21.49
C ARG A 419 -21.10 11.98 22.05
N ARG A 420 -21.43 11.13 23.02
CA ARG A 420 -20.50 10.12 23.56
C ARG A 420 -20.05 9.13 22.50
N ALA A 421 -20.97 8.70 21.62
CA ALA A 421 -20.64 7.80 20.53
C ALA A 421 -19.70 8.45 19.49
N VAL A 422 -19.89 9.74 19.16
CA VAL A 422 -18.95 10.48 18.29
C VAL A 422 -17.56 10.54 18.92
N LEU A 423 -17.49 10.77 20.24
CA LEU A 423 -16.24 10.86 21.02
C LEU A 423 -15.70 9.49 21.45
N ARG A 424 -16.30 8.39 20.96
CA ARG A 424 -15.88 6.99 21.26
C ARG A 424 -16.08 6.53 22.70
N TYR A 425 -16.93 7.22 23.46
CA TYR A 425 -17.34 6.75 24.77
C TYR A 425 -18.57 5.85 24.65
N GLY A 426 -18.62 4.78 25.44
CA GLY A 426 -19.79 3.88 25.50
C GLY A 426 -21.08 4.62 25.89
N ALA A 427 -22.20 4.16 25.36
CA ALA A 427 -23.50 4.69 25.75
C ALA A 427 -23.79 4.41 27.23
N ARG A 428 -24.46 5.33 27.91
CA ARG A 428 -24.94 5.13 29.28
C ARG A 428 -26.42 4.72 29.28
N PRO A 429 -26.81 3.84 30.21
CA PRO A 429 -28.17 3.28 30.23
C PRO A 429 -29.23 4.27 30.75
N GLU A 430 -28.84 5.39 31.39
CA GLU A 430 -29.76 6.35 31.97
C GLU A 430 -30.65 6.98 30.85
N PRO A 431 -31.98 7.04 31.06
CA PRO A 431 -32.92 7.55 30.05
C PRO A 431 -32.67 9.01 29.66
N GLU A 432 -32.17 9.80 30.60
CA GLU A 432 -31.84 11.22 30.41
C GLU A 432 -30.73 11.43 29.37
N MET A 433 -29.81 10.45 29.22
CA MET A 433 -28.74 10.49 28.24
C MET A 433 -29.21 10.36 26.79
N ASN A 434 -30.48 9.95 26.57
CA ASN A 434 -31.07 9.86 25.26
C ASN A 434 -32.03 11.06 24.96
N MET A 435 -32.04 12.08 25.84
CA MET A 435 -32.81 13.31 25.65
C MET A 435 -31.91 14.39 25.03
N ILE A 436 -32.55 15.26 24.23
CA ILE A 436 -31.88 16.44 23.68
C ILE A 436 -32.06 17.58 24.68
N PHE A 437 -30.92 18.14 25.11
CA PHE A 437 -30.91 19.30 26.00
C PHE A 437 -30.59 20.56 25.20
N MET A 438 -31.48 21.54 25.30
CA MET A 438 -31.23 22.86 24.73
C MET A 438 -30.67 23.80 25.81
N PRO A 439 -29.70 24.67 25.47
CA PRO A 439 -29.23 25.70 26.40
C PRO A 439 -30.38 26.60 26.84
N SER A 440 -30.35 27.03 28.12
CA SER A 440 -31.30 28.00 28.64
C SER A 440 -31.17 29.30 27.85
N GLY A 441 -32.20 29.63 27.06
CA GLY A 441 -32.22 30.77 26.14
C GLY A 441 -32.54 30.43 24.69
N MET A 442 -32.51 29.15 24.29
CA MET A 442 -33.07 28.69 23.02
C MET A 442 -34.53 28.29 23.25
N VAL A 443 -35.44 29.07 22.74
CA VAL A 443 -36.89 28.80 22.77
C VAL A 443 -37.28 28.15 21.44
N PRO A 444 -38.06 27.05 21.43
CA PRO A 444 -38.55 26.45 20.20
C PRO A 444 -39.38 27.46 19.40
N ILE A 445 -39.24 27.45 18.06
CA ILE A 445 -39.97 28.38 17.17
C ILE A 445 -41.50 28.32 17.41
N THR A 446 -42.03 27.15 17.76
CA THR A 446 -43.44 26.94 18.15
C THR A 446 -43.81 27.70 19.41
N GLU A 447 -42.92 27.87 20.37
CA GLU A 447 -43.19 28.64 21.59
C GLU A 447 -43.01 30.15 21.38
N MET A 448 -42.15 30.58 20.44
CA MET A 448 -42.04 32.00 20.06
C MET A 448 -43.36 32.56 19.50
N GLN A 449 -44.12 31.77 18.79
CA GLN A 449 -45.46 32.17 18.31
C GLN A 449 -46.45 32.31 19.47
N THR A 450 -46.35 31.49 20.51
CA THR A 450 -47.19 31.56 21.69
C THR A 450 -46.85 32.74 22.60
N ILE A 451 -45.55 33.07 22.72
CA ILE A 451 -45.10 34.25 23.48
C ILE A 451 -45.50 35.57 22.81
N GLN A 452 -45.56 35.63 21.48
CA GLN A 452 -46.04 36.82 20.76
C GLN A 452 -47.56 37.00 20.77
N LEU A 453 -48.34 35.93 21.02
CA LEU A 453 -49.79 35.91 21.05
C LEU A 453 -50.38 35.93 22.48
N GLY A 454 -49.57 35.75 23.50
CA GLY A 454 -50.03 35.56 24.86
C GLY A 454 -49.69 36.71 25.80
N GLN A 455 -50.66 37.45 26.07
CA GLN A 455 -51.05 37.99 27.37
C GLN A 455 -49.95 38.40 28.35
N ASN A 456 -49.77 39.71 28.47
CA ASN A 456 -49.36 40.34 29.71
C ASN A 456 -49.99 39.62 30.92
N PRO A 457 -49.22 39.12 31.88
CA PRO A 457 -49.79 38.72 33.14
C PRO A 457 -50.31 40.00 33.79
N ARG A 458 -51.64 40.09 33.95
CA ARG A 458 -52.27 41.10 34.81
C ARG A 458 -51.63 40.94 36.19
N ILE A 459 -50.94 41.97 36.64
CA ILE A 459 -50.60 42.17 38.03
C ILE A 459 -52.01 42.38 38.68
N VAL A 460 -52.42 41.42 39.45
CA VAL A 460 -53.54 41.57 40.39
C VAL A 460 -53.04 42.44 41.53
N ASP A 461 -53.42 43.70 41.53
CA ASP A 461 -53.18 44.65 42.58
C ASP A 461 -54.14 44.31 43.74
N ASP A 462 -53.65 43.62 44.72
CA ASP A 462 -54.36 43.37 46.00
C ASP A 462 -54.20 44.62 46.88
N SER A 463 -54.96 45.62 46.56
CA SER A 463 -55.16 46.75 47.49
C SER A 463 -56.61 47.20 47.46
N ASP A 464 -57.47 46.51 48.22
CA ASP A 464 -58.65 47.11 48.80
C ASP A 464 -59.20 46.17 49.88
N ASP A 465 -58.66 46.26 51.05
CA ASP A 465 -59.40 45.95 52.28
C ASP A 465 -59.38 47.19 53.13
N GLN A 466 -60.50 47.88 53.14
CA GLN A 466 -60.78 48.83 54.17
C GLN A 466 -62.02 48.40 55.00
N ILE A 467 -61.72 48.34 56.17
CA ILE A 467 -62.40 48.44 57.44
C ILE A 467 -63.36 49.71 57.48
N PRO A 468 -64.46 49.79 58.23
CA PRO A 468 -64.60 49.26 59.57
C PRO A 468 -65.65 48.19 59.77
#